data_800032398fa0dbd0fe8bc16eff7a2cfd
#
_entry.id   800032398fa0dbd0fe8bc16eff7a2cfd
#
_cell.length_a   1.000
_cell.length_b   1.000
_cell.length_c   1.000
_cell.angle_alpha   90.00
_cell.angle_beta   90.00
_cell.angle_gamma   90.00
#
_symmetry.space_group_name_H-M   'P 1'
#
loop_
_entity.id
_entity.type
_entity.pdbx_description
1 polymer ?
#
loop_
_entity_poly.entity_id
_entity_poly.type
_entity_poly.pdbx_seq_one_letter_code
_entity_poly.pdbx_strand_id
1 'polypeptide(L)'
;AGLFGLSNILRLRTSVEPADPHSVDLETDALELYPLIYLNIPDSMPPLSDTAIAHLNTYLRSGGALVIDTRAGGTIGTQTDVTRLETLLEGLDAPPLQTVGENHVLTRTFYLLDDFPGRYAQRNLWIEQAGDASAPRGDGVSRLIIGDADWASAWAVDEQGRDLYSVDGGAQQREMARRFGVNLVMYVLTGNYKDDQVHIPALLERLGNGDADEAPDESPVRLPTRIPDGGPQ
;
A
#
# COMPACT_ATOMS: atom_id res chain seq x y z
N ALA A 1 -13.60 10.99 10.66
CA ALA A 1 -14.61 9.94 10.91
C ALA A 1 -14.36 8.68 10.06
N GLY A 2 -14.22 8.78 8.71
CA GLY A 2 -14.08 7.61 7.84
C GLY A 2 -12.85 6.76 8.12
N LEU A 3 -11.66 7.34 8.05
CA LEU A 3 -10.41 6.61 8.35
C LEU A 3 -10.31 6.17 9.82
N PHE A 4 -10.91 6.92 10.75
CA PHE A 4 -11.04 6.48 12.13
C PHE A 4 -11.88 5.19 12.26
N GLY A 5 -13.01 5.14 11.54
CA GLY A 5 -13.81 3.92 11.46
C GLY A 5 -13.05 2.75 10.85
N LEU A 6 -12.26 3.00 9.79
CA LEU A 6 -11.39 1.98 9.20
C LEU A 6 -10.30 1.51 10.19
N SER A 7 -9.68 2.41 10.95
CA SER A 7 -8.71 2.04 11.99
C SER A 7 -9.33 1.12 13.04
N ASN A 8 -10.56 1.39 13.47
CA ASN A 8 -11.29 0.53 14.41
C ASN A 8 -11.58 -0.86 13.81
N ILE A 9 -11.96 -0.90 12.51
CA ILE A 9 -12.20 -2.16 11.80
C ILE A 9 -10.91 -3.00 11.74
N LEU A 10 -9.77 -2.38 11.43
CA LEU A 10 -8.47 -3.05 11.39
C LEU A 10 -8.08 -3.64 12.75
N ARG A 11 -8.20 -2.88 13.83
CA ARG A 11 -7.92 -3.35 15.20
C ARG A 11 -8.80 -4.54 15.61
N LEU A 12 -10.06 -4.55 15.15
CA LEU A 12 -11.01 -5.61 15.48
C LEU A 12 -10.84 -6.89 14.64
N ARG A 13 -10.34 -6.78 13.42
CA ARG A 13 -10.37 -7.88 12.44
C ARG A 13 -8.99 -8.41 12.05
N THR A 14 -7.95 -7.68 12.37
CA THR A 14 -6.57 -8.02 12.00
C THR A 14 -5.64 -7.87 13.20
N SER A 15 -4.37 -8.22 13.02
CA SER A 15 -3.31 -7.90 13.97
C SER A 15 -2.68 -6.51 13.74
N VAL A 16 -3.20 -5.72 12.81
CA VAL A 16 -2.70 -4.38 12.53
C VAL A 16 -3.25 -3.41 13.57
N GLU A 17 -2.36 -2.70 14.23
CA GLU A 17 -2.68 -1.63 15.18
C GLU A 17 -2.33 -0.26 14.55
N PRO A 18 -3.20 0.31 13.72
CA PRO A 18 -2.92 1.59 13.10
C PRO A 18 -2.92 2.71 14.13
N ALA A 19 -2.05 3.69 13.92
CA ALA A 19 -2.14 4.98 14.62
C ALA A 19 -3.45 5.69 14.24
N ASP A 20 -3.83 6.70 15.01
CA ASP A 20 -5.00 7.50 14.68
C ASP A 20 -4.75 8.32 13.40
N PRO A 21 -5.69 8.31 12.47
CA PRO A 21 -5.57 9.05 11.24
C PRO A 21 -5.65 10.57 11.50
N HIS A 22 -4.77 11.33 10.86
CA HIS A 22 -4.77 12.78 10.90
C HIS A 22 -4.61 13.37 9.49
N SER A 23 -4.92 14.66 9.38
CA SER A 23 -4.74 15.37 8.12
C SER A 23 -3.28 15.70 7.89
N VAL A 24 -2.85 15.64 6.64
CA VAL A 24 -1.52 16.05 6.20
C VAL A 24 -1.65 17.21 5.22
N ASP A 25 -0.71 18.13 5.27
CA ASP A 25 -0.53 19.18 4.28
C ASP A 25 0.40 18.65 3.19
N LEU A 26 -0.12 18.55 1.96
CA LEU A 26 0.64 18.00 0.82
C LEU A 26 1.85 18.84 0.42
N GLU A 27 1.91 20.13 0.84
CA GLU A 27 2.99 21.04 0.49
C GLU A 27 4.12 21.08 1.52
N THR A 28 3.81 20.81 2.80
CA THR A 28 4.75 21.08 3.91
C THR A 28 5.09 19.88 4.76
N ASP A 29 4.22 18.86 4.80
CA ASP A 29 4.45 17.71 5.65
C ASP A 29 5.34 16.64 4.98
N ALA A 30 6.05 15.87 5.80
CA ALA A 30 6.87 14.73 5.35
C ALA A 30 5.96 13.54 5.02
N LEU A 31 5.50 13.44 3.78
CA LEU A 31 4.53 12.45 3.33
C LEU A 31 5.08 11.01 3.43
N GLU A 32 6.38 10.84 3.34
CA GLU A 32 7.09 9.54 3.39
C GLU A 32 6.93 8.81 4.73
N LEU A 33 6.48 9.51 5.76
CA LEU A 33 6.18 8.90 7.07
C LEU A 33 4.87 8.10 7.08
N TYR A 34 4.06 8.23 6.04
CA TYR A 34 2.76 7.58 5.95
C TYR A 34 2.77 6.48 4.88
N PRO A 35 2.45 5.22 5.22
CA PRO A 35 2.36 4.15 4.24
C PRO A 35 1.19 4.35 3.26
N LEU A 36 0.15 5.07 3.70
CA LEU A 36 -1.08 5.30 2.94
C LEU A 36 -1.57 6.73 3.14
N ILE A 37 -1.78 7.46 2.05
CA ILE A 37 -2.50 8.73 2.02
C ILE A 37 -3.83 8.53 1.32
N TYR A 38 -4.91 8.98 1.96
CA TYR A 38 -6.26 8.96 1.40
C TYR A 38 -6.66 10.38 1.01
N LEU A 39 -6.77 10.62 -0.28
CA LEU A 39 -7.16 11.90 -0.85
C LEU A 39 -8.62 11.85 -1.29
N ASN A 40 -9.45 12.59 -0.59
CA ASN A 40 -10.83 12.81 -0.97
C ASN A 40 -10.94 14.04 -1.86
N ILE A 41 -11.54 13.90 -3.04
CA ILE A 41 -11.68 14.99 -4.02
C ILE A 41 -13.13 15.48 -4.06
N PRO A 42 -13.48 16.52 -3.31
CA PRO A 42 -14.78 17.17 -3.42
C PRO A 42 -14.91 17.94 -4.74
N ASP A 43 -16.15 18.18 -5.19
CA ASP A 43 -16.42 18.85 -6.47
C ASP A 43 -15.80 20.24 -6.61
N SER A 44 -15.60 20.94 -5.49
CA SER A 44 -15.03 22.28 -5.44
C SER A 44 -13.51 22.32 -5.26
N MET A 45 -12.82 21.16 -5.30
CA MET A 45 -11.38 21.12 -5.10
C MET A 45 -10.66 21.81 -6.29
N PRO A 46 -9.79 22.80 -6.03
CA PRO A 46 -8.97 23.35 -7.09
C PRO A 46 -7.86 22.36 -7.49
N PRO A 47 -7.22 22.55 -8.66
CA PRO A 47 -6.02 21.80 -9.02
C PRO A 47 -4.97 21.86 -7.90
N LEU A 48 -4.24 20.77 -7.74
CA LEU A 48 -3.11 20.74 -6.80
C LEU A 48 -2.01 21.68 -7.29
N SER A 49 -1.29 22.26 -6.35
CA SER A 49 -0.13 23.10 -6.68
C SER A 49 1.03 22.26 -7.20
N ASP A 50 1.94 22.86 -7.96
CA ASP A 50 3.17 22.22 -8.43
C ASP A 50 3.99 21.63 -7.27
N THR A 51 3.99 22.29 -6.11
CA THR A 51 4.67 21.83 -4.90
C THR A 51 4.02 20.56 -4.37
N ALA A 52 2.69 20.52 -4.22
CA ALA A 52 1.96 19.34 -3.78
C ALA A 52 2.17 18.15 -4.74
N ILE A 53 2.13 18.41 -6.04
CA ILE A 53 2.40 17.39 -7.07
C ILE A 53 3.84 16.86 -6.98
N ALA A 54 4.84 17.72 -6.81
CA ALA A 54 6.23 17.30 -6.65
C ALA A 54 6.43 16.43 -5.39
N HIS A 55 5.79 16.79 -4.27
CA HIS A 55 5.80 15.99 -3.04
C HIS A 55 5.11 14.65 -3.22
N LEU A 56 3.93 14.61 -3.85
CA LEU A 56 3.23 13.37 -4.15
C LEU A 56 4.05 12.45 -5.09
N ASN A 57 4.71 13.02 -6.10
CA ASN A 57 5.60 12.26 -6.97
C ASN A 57 6.78 11.65 -6.19
N THR A 58 7.35 12.39 -5.25
CA THR A 58 8.41 11.88 -4.36
C THR A 58 7.88 10.79 -3.45
N TYR A 59 6.72 11.00 -2.84
CA TYR A 59 6.02 10.03 -2.00
C TYR A 59 5.74 8.70 -2.74
N LEU A 60 5.18 8.76 -3.94
CA LEU A 60 4.91 7.57 -4.76
C LEU A 60 6.21 6.83 -5.14
N ARG A 61 7.29 7.58 -5.46
CA ARG A 61 8.60 6.96 -5.75
C ARG A 61 9.24 6.32 -4.52
N SER A 62 9.00 6.84 -3.33
CA SER A 62 9.51 6.27 -2.07
C SER A 62 8.74 5.05 -1.57
N GLY A 63 7.67 4.63 -2.25
CA GLY A 63 6.91 3.44 -1.92
C GLY A 63 5.58 3.72 -1.22
N GLY A 64 5.23 4.98 -1.00
CA GLY A 64 3.95 5.36 -0.45
C GLY A 64 2.77 5.03 -1.36
N ALA A 65 1.61 4.75 -0.80
CA ALA A 65 0.38 4.48 -1.54
C ALA A 65 -0.61 5.64 -1.44
N LEU A 66 -1.10 6.12 -2.59
CA LEU A 66 -2.09 7.18 -2.69
C LEU A 66 -3.44 6.59 -3.13
N VAL A 67 -4.43 6.71 -2.29
CA VAL A 67 -5.83 6.36 -2.59
C VAL A 67 -6.60 7.63 -2.88
N ILE A 68 -7.16 7.74 -4.06
CA ILE A 68 -7.98 8.86 -4.50
C ILE A 68 -9.44 8.41 -4.57
N ASP A 69 -10.30 9.07 -3.83
CA ASP A 69 -11.75 8.86 -3.86
C ASP A 69 -12.45 10.13 -4.32
N THR A 70 -12.98 10.09 -5.52
CA THR A 70 -13.62 11.26 -6.11
C THR A 70 -15.03 11.48 -5.56
N ARG A 71 -15.61 10.48 -4.86
CA ARG A 71 -16.95 10.51 -4.29
C ARG A 71 -18.05 10.86 -5.31
N ALA A 72 -17.75 10.68 -6.57
CA ALA A 72 -18.60 11.15 -7.67
C ALA A 72 -19.93 10.39 -7.78
N GLY A 73 -20.17 9.42 -6.90
CA GLY A 73 -21.45 8.71 -6.82
C GLY A 73 -21.81 7.92 -8.09
N GLY A 74 -20.82 7.54 -8.90
CA GLY A 74 -21.02 6.72 -10.08
C GLY A 74 -20.94 7.43 -11.40
N THR A 75 -20.35 8.58 -11.40
CA THR A 75 -20.14 9.39 -12.59
C THR A 75 -18.71 9.33 -13.12
N ILE A 76 -17.76 8.64 -12.45
CA ILE A 76 -16.45 8.35 -13.11
C ILE A 76 -16.74 7.46 -14.32
N GLY A 77 -16.50 8.02 -15.47
CA GLY A 77 -16.83 7.45 -16.78
C GLY A 77 -17.56 8.45 -17.65
N THR A 78 -18.02 9.57 -17.10
CA THR A 78 -18.35 10.73 -17.91
C THR A 78 -17.05 11.41 -18.34
N GLN A 79 -17.00 11.93 -19.55
CA GLN A 79 -15.84 12.66 -20.07
C GLN A 79 -15.45 13.84 -19.14
N THR A 80 -16.45 14.45 -18.49
CA THR A 80 -16.25 15.59 -17.59
C THR A 80 -15.45 15.22 -16.34
N ASP A 81 -15.73 14.06 -15.73
CA ASP A 81 -15.04 13.63 -14.50
C ASP A 81 -13.60 13.18 -14.78
N VAL A 82 -13.39 12.50 -15.91
CA VAL A 82 -12.03 12.11 -16.34
C VAL A 82 -11.20 13.37 -16.58
N THR A 83 -11.71 14.34 -17.34
CA THR A 83 -10.99 15.59 -17.60
C THR A 83 -10.73 16.38 -16.33
N ARG A 84 -11.66 16.36 -15.38
CA ARG A 84 -11.48 17.01 -14.08
C ARG A 84 -10.38 16.34 -13.27
N LEU A 85 -10.37 15.00 -13.21
CA LEU A 85 -9.32 14.26 -12.51
C LEU A 85 -7.95 14.48 -13.14
N GLU A 86 -7.87 14.46 -14.49
CA GLU A 86 -6.66 14.79 -15.23
C GLU A 86 -6.15 16.20 -14.88
N THR A 87 -7.05 17.20 -14.83
CA THR A 87 -6.67 18.56 -14.47
C THR A 87 -6.22 18.69 -13.02
N LEU A 88 -6.87 17.99 -12.08
CA LEU A 88 -6.51 18.03 -10.66
C LEU A 88 -5.15 17.40 -10.38
N LEU A 89 -4.80 16.37 -11.14
CA LEU A 89 -3.59 15.57 -11.00
C LEU A 89 -2.56 15.86 -12.10
N GLU A 90 -2.71 16.99 -12.80
CA GLU A 90 -1.75 17.39 -13.83
C GLU A 90 -0.33 17.42 -13.26
N GLY A 91 0.59 16.72 -13.93
CA GLY A 91 1.97 16.57 -13.47
C GLY A 91 2.23 15.44 -12.49
N LEU A 92 1.21 14.68 -12.08
CA LEU A 92 1.44 13.45 -11.30
C LEU A 92 2.08 12.37 -12.20
N ASP A 93 3.24 11.86 -11.77
CA ASP A 93 4.01 10.82 -12.47
C ASP A 93 3.36 9.44 -12.22
N ALA A 94 2.22 9.22 -12.86
CA ALA A 94 1.46 7.99 -12.76
C ALA A 94 1.54 7.21 -14.09
N PRO A 95 1.78 5.89 -14.04
CA PRO A 95 1.60 5.03 -15.20
C PRO A 95 0.16 5.04 -15.71
N PRO A 96 -0.09 4.55 -16.93
CA PRO A 96 -1.46 4.36 -17.40
C PRO A 96 -2.29 3.55 -16.40
N LEU A 97 -3.56 3.89 -16.24
CA LEU A 97 -4.45 3.21 -15.34
C LEU A 97 -5.20 2.07 -16.04
N GLN A 98 -5.52 1.04 -15.27
CA GLN A 98 -6.40 -0.05 -15.68
C GLN A 98 -7.40 -0.36 -14.57
N THR A 99 -8.53 -0.95 -14.93
CA THR A 99 -9.47 -1.45 -13.93
C THR A 99 -8.94 -2.71 -13.25
N VAL A 100 -9.24 -2.85 -11.96
CA VAL A 100 -8.88 -4.05 -11.20
C VAL A 100 -9.63 -5.26 -11.75
N GLY A 101 -8.88 -6.27 -12.19
CA GLY A 101 -9.45 -7.55 -12.65
C GLY A 101 -9.75 -8.51 -11.49
N GLU A 102 -10.59 -9.50 -11.75
CA GLU A 102 -11.03 -10.49 -10.75
C GLU A 102 -9.89 -11.23 -10.06
N ASN A 103 -8.77 -11.43 -10.76
CA ASN A 103 -7.60 -12.13 -10.25
C ASN A 103 -6.55 -11.24 -9.60
N HIS A 104 -6.81 -9.95 -9.45
CA HIS A 104 -5.87 -9.04 -8.85
C HIS A 104 -5.66 -9.34 -7.34
N VAL A 105 -4.46 -9.12 -6.81
CA VAL A 105 -4.11 -9.42 -5.41
C VAL A 105 -5.06 -8.70 -4.45
N LEU A 106 -5.43 -7.45 -4.73
CA LEU A 106 -6.33 -6.66 -3.89
C LEU A 106 -7.69 -7.33 -3.65
N THR A 107 -8.19 -8.17 -4.59
CA THR A 107 -9.45 -8.92 -4.43
C THR A 107 -9.36 -10.04 -3.40
N ARG A 108 -8.16 -10.44 -2.99
CA ARG A 108 -7.93 -11.62 -2.16
C ARG A 108 -6.86 -11.45 -1.08
N THR A 109 -6.40 -10.24 -0.81
CA THR A 109 -5.32 -9.99 0.16
C THR A 109 -5.66 -10.50 1.55
N PHE A 110 -6.89 -10.28 2.01
CA PHE A 110 -7.39 -10.75 3.30
C PHE A 110 -8.78 -11.38 3.18
N TYR A 111 -9.71 -10.73 2.51
CA TYR A 111 -11.04 -11.22 2.17
C TYR A 111 -11.12 -11.50 0.67
N LEU A 112 -11.98 -12.45 0.26
CA LEU A 112 -12.36 -12.60 -1.14
C LEU A 112 -13.42 -11.54 -1.48
N LEU A 113 -13.14 -10.76 -2.51
CA LEU A 113 -13.98 -9.66 -2.97
C LEU A 113 -14.20 -9.77 -4.47
N ASP A 114 -15.46 -9.66 -4.88
CA ASP A 114 -15.85 -9.59 -6.28
C ASP A 114 -16.10 -8.14 -6.73
N ASP A 115 -16.23 -7.21 -5.75
CA ASP A 115 -16.58 -5.81 -5.95
C ASP A 115 -15.94 -4.92 -4.88
N PHE A 116 -15.87 -3.61 -5.12
CA PHE A 116 -15.23 -2.61 -4.25
C PHE A 116 -16.20 -1.52 -3.81
N PRO A 117 -17.37 -1.87 -3.24
CA PRO A 117 -18.38 -0.89 -2.89
C PRO A 117 -17.89 0.01 -1.76
N GLY A 118 -18.41 1.21 -1.77
CA GLY A 118 -18.36 2.17 -0.66
C GLY A 118 -19.76 2.52 -0.19
N ARG A 119 -20.02 3.81 -0.05
CA ARG A 119 -21.36 4.32 0.16
C ARG A 119 -22.28 4.02 -1.04
N TYR A 120 -21.69 4.08 -2.24
CA TYR A 120 -22.31 3.73 -3.50
C TYR A 120 -21.94 2.32 -3.94
N ALA A 121 -22.85 1.62 -4.61
CA ALA A 121 -22.64 0.26 -5.11
C ALA A 121 -22.01 0.25 -6.51
N GLN A 122 -21.43 -0.90 -6.89
CA GLN A 122 -20.99 -1.21 -8.26
C GLN A 122 -20.05 -0.15 -8.85
N ARG A 123 -18.96 0.15 -8.16
CA ARG A 123 -17.99 1.16 -8.58
C ARG A 123 -16.73 0.53 -9.11
N ASN A 124 -16.18 1.15 -10.13
CA ASN A 124 -14.93 0.75 -10.69
C ASN A 124 -13.78 1.18 -9.75
N LEU A 125 -12.75 0.36 -9.73
CA LEU A 125 -11.49 0.66 -9.10
C LEU A 125 -10.40 0.65 -10.16
N TRP A 126 -9.67 1.74 -10.25
CA TRP A 126 -8.54 1.88 -11.17
C TRP A 126 -7.25 1.83 -10.38
N ILE A 127 -6.29 1.16 -10.96
CA ILE A 127 -4.93 1.02 -10.46
C ILE A 127 -3.95 1.27 -11.59
N GLU A 128 -2.69 1.47 -11.26
CA GLU A 128 -1.62 1.53 -12.24
C GLU A 128 -1.57 0.25 -13.05
N GLN A 129 -1.43 0.39 -14.36
CA GLN A 129 -1.16 -0.75 -15.22
C GLN A 129 0.21 -1.32 -14.86
N ALA A 130 0.28 -2.63 -14.63
CA ALA A 130 1.55 -3.31 -14.45
C ALA A 130 2.44 -3.02 -15.65
N GLY A 131 3.57 -2.34 -15.42
CA GLY A 131 4.58 -2.09 -16.46
C GLY A 131 5.17 -3.41 -16.93
N ASP A 132 5.81 -3.37 -18.11
CA ASP A 132 6.57 -4.49 -18.65
C ASP A 132 7.52 -5.02 -17.55
N ALA A 133 7.65 -6.35 -17.45
CA ALA A 133 8.47 -7.04 -16.45
C ALA A 133 9.96 -6.64 -16.44
N SER A 134 10.36 -5.73 -17.34
CA SER A 134 11.71 -5.15 -17.47
C SER A 134 11.91 -3.84 -16.69
N ALA A 135 10.85 -3.25 -16.11
CA ALA A 135 11.00 -2.06 -15.31
C ALA A 135 11.22 -2.46 -13.83
N PRO A 136 12.25 -1.96 -13.15
CA PRO A 136 12.50 -2.24 -11.74
C PRO A 136 11.55 -1.41 -10.85
N ARG A 137 10.25 -1.57 -11.04
CA ARG A 137 9.22 -0.99 -10.18
C ARG A 137 8.52 -2.11 -9.45
N GLY A 138 9.02 -2.37 -8.26
CA GLY A 138 8.32 -2.95 -7.11
C GLY A 138 7.58 -4.27 -7.34
N ASP A 139 7.32 -4.89 -6.37
CA ASP A 139 6.61 -6.05 -5.89
C ASP A 139 5.22 -6.37 -6.48
N GLY A 140 4.75 -5.66 -7.52
CA GLY A 140 3.44 -5.82 -8.13
C GLY A 140 2.29 -5.16 -7.34
N VAL A 141 2.61 -4.25 -6.41
CA VAL A 141 1.61 -3.43 -5.70
C VAL A 141 1.49 -2.08 -6.39
N SER A 142 0.27 -1.73 -6.83
CA SER A 142 -0.05 -0.39 -7.30
C SER A 142 0.03 0.62 -6.18
N ARG A 143 0.74 1.70 -6.42
CA ARG A 143 0.88 2.81 -5.48
C ARG A 143 -0.20 3.86 -5.65
N LEU A 144 -0.88 3.86 -6.79
CA LEU A 144 -2.01 4.74 -7.08
C LEU A 144 -3.27 3.92 -7.25
N ILE A 145 -4.28 4.21 -6.44
CA ILE A 145 -5.58 3.55 -6.42
C ILE A 145 -6.64 4.62 -6.50
N ILE A 146 -7.51 4.55 -7.51
CA ILE A 146 -8.52 5.58 -7.76
C ILE A 146 -9.90 4.95 -7.83
N GLY A 147 -10.89 5.59 -7.21
CA GLY A 147 -12.28 5.18 -7.29
C GLY A 147 -13.25 6.29 -6.96
N ASP A 148 -14.54 5.96 -6.95
CA ASP A 148 -15.65 6.92 -6.82
C ASP A 148 -16.73 6.48 -5.85
N ALA A 149 -16.46 5.47 -5.04
CA ALA A 149 -17.47 4.80 -4.23
C ALA A 149 -17.81 5.50 -2.90
N ASP A 150 -17.13 6.60 -2.55
CA ASP A 150 -17.23 7.27 -1.24
C ASP A 150 -16.97 6.29 -0.08
N TRP A 151 -15.80 5.62 -0.12
CA TRP A 151 -15.43 4.61 0.86
C TRP A 151 -15.34 5.18 2.27
N ALA A 152 -14.76 6.36 2.42
CA ALA A 152 -14.60 7.00 3.72
C ALA A 152 -15.95 7.20 4.42
N SER A 153 -17.01 7.54 3.69
CA SER A 153 -18.35 7.64 4.27
C SER A 153 -18.92 6.28 4.66
N ALA A 154 -18.62 5.22 3.90
CA ALA A 154 -19.05 3.87 4.26
C ALA A 154 -18.40 3.33 5.53
N TRP A 155 -17.16 3.75 5.83
CA TRP A 155 -16.42 3.39 7.04
C TRP A 155 -16.71 4.30 8.23
N ALA A 156 -17.32 5.48 8.00
CA ALA A 156 -17.45 6.51 9.01
C ALA A 156 -18.38 6.09 10.16
N VAL A 157 -17.87 6.26 11.38
CA VAL A 157 -18.59 6.03 12.62
C VAL A 157 -18.46 7.22 13.55
N ASP A 158 -19.43 7.36 14.47
CA ASP A 158 -19.36 8.30 15.59
C ASP A 158 -18.51 7.76 16.75
N GLU A 159 -18.40 8.52 17.82
CA GLU A 159 -17.64 8.14 19.03
C GLU A 159 -18.20 6.88 19.72
N GLN A 160 -19.47 6.54 19.47
CA GLN A 160 -20.12 5.35 20.01
C GLN A 160 -20.05 4.16 19.05
N GLY A 161 -19.35 4.31 17.89
CA GLY A 161 -19.19 3.26 16.89
C GLY A 161 -20.42 3.07 15.98
N ARG A 162 -21.36 4.01 15.98
CA ARG A 162 -22.54 3.96 15.12
C ARG A 162 -22.23 4.56 13.75
N ASP A 163 -22.78 3.96 12.72
CA ASP A 163 -22.60 4.41 11.34
C ASP A 163 -23.16 5.82 11.11
N LEU A 164 -22.35 6.72 10.53
CA LEU A 164 -22.71 8.13 10.31
C LEU A 164 -23.52 8.36 9.04
N TYR A 165 -23.32 7.55 8.02
CA TYR A 165 -23.97 7.74 6.71
C TYR A 165 -24.72 6.48 6.30
N SER A 166 -25.81 6.64 5.57
CA SER A 166 -26.49 5.52 4.91
C SER A 166 -25.65 5.01 3.73
N VAL A 167 -25.79 3.73 3.44
CA VAL A 167 -25.15 3.03 2.30
C VAL A 167 -26.27 2.47 1.43
N ASP A 168 -26.16 2.56 0.11
CA ASP A 168 -27.23 2.20 -0.84
C ASP A 168 -27.80 0.79 -0.64
N GLY A 169 -26.93 -0.22 -0.56
CA GLY A 169 -27.29 -1.62 -0.32
C GLY A 169 -27.34 -2.01 1.17
N GLY A 170 -27.46 -1.03 2.08
CA GLY A 170 -27.62 -1.27 3.51
C GLY A 170 -26.45 -2.00 4.17
N ALA A 171 -26.77 -2.84 5.15
CA ALA A 171 -25.76 -3.49 6.00
C ALA A 171 -24.84 -4.43 5.22
N GLN A 172 -25.34 -5.12 4.21
CA GLN A 172 -24.54 -6.05 3.40
C GLN A 172 -23.45 -5.31 2.61
N GLN A 173 -23.83 -4.24 1.91
CA GLN A 173 -22.87 -3.43 1.16
C GLN A 173 -21.85 -2.76 2.09
N ARG A 174 -22.29 -2.27 3.25
CA ARG A 174 -21.39 -1.70 4.26
C ARG A 174 -20.36 -2.73 4.75
N GLU A 175 -20.80 -3.97 4.95
CA GLU A 175 -19.86 -5.04 5.31
C GLU A 175 -18.84 -5.28 4.20
N MET A 176 -19.25 -5.27 2.93
CA MET A 176 -18.33 -5.39 1.80
C MET A 176 -17.38 -4.19 1.73
N ALA A 177 -17.86 -2.96 1.96
CA ALA A 177 -17.03 -1.77 2.04
C ALA A 177 -15.99 -1.87 3.18
N ARG A 178 -16.36 -2.42 4.32
CA ARG A 178 -15.43 -2.68 5.45
C ARG A 178 -14.38 -3.71 5.09
N ARG A 179 -14.76 -4.80 4.42
CA ARG A 179 -13.81 -5.81 3.91
C ARG A 179 -12.86 -5.23 2.89
N PHE A 180 -13.35 -4.38 1.99
CA PHE A 180 -12.50 -3.67 1.04
C PHE A 180 -11.46 -2.80 1.76
N GLY A 181 -11.87 -2.03 2.79
CA GLY A 181 -10.95 -1.22 3.58
C GLY A 181 -9.84 -2.05 4.22
N VAL A 182 -10.16 -3.25 4.74
CA VAL A 182 -9.15 -4.17 5.27
C VAL A 182 -8.23 -4.67 4.16
N ASN A 183 -8.77 -5.12 3.02
CA ASN A 183 -7.96 -5.56 1.89
C ASN A 183 -7.04 -4.45 1.39
N LEU A 184 -7.53 -3.23 1.28
CA LEU A 184 -6.76 -2.07 0.85
C LEU A 184 -5.52 -1.83 1.73
N VAL A 185 -5.72 -1.77 3.05
CA VAL A 185 -4.62 -1.54 3.98
C VAL A 185 -3.65 -2.73 3.98
N MET A 186 -4.16 -3.95 4.00
CA MET A 186 -3.32 -5.16 3.95
C MET A 186 -2.53 -5.25 2.65
N TYR A 187 -3.12 -4.83 1.52
CA TYR A 187 -2.44 -4.77 0.23
C TYR A 187 -1.27 -3.80 0.25
N VAL A 188 -1.49 -2.58 0.76
CA VAL A 188 -0.44 -1.57 0.90
C VAL A 188 0.69 -2.03 1.82
N LEU A 189 0.36 -2.59 2.98
CA LEU A 189 1.36 -3.08 3.94
C LEU A 189 2.14 -4.29 3.42
N THR A 190 1.50 -5.16 2.63
CA THR A 190 2.16 -6.34 2.04
C THR A 190 3.16 -5.92 0.97
N GLY A 191 2.87 -4.86 0.24
CA GLY A 191 3.77 -4.27 -0.74
C GLY A 191 5.04 -3.76 -0.11
N ASN A 192 4.94 -2.95 0.92
CA ASN A 192 6.09 -2.44 1.64
C ASN A 192 6.98 -3.56 2.21
N TYR A 193 6.38 -4.65 2.70
CA TYR A 193 7.12 -5.80 3.21
C TYR A 193 7.90 -6.55 2.12
N LYS A 194 7.38 -6.62 0.89
CA LYS A 194 8.09 -7.25 -0.23
C LYS A 194 9.22 -6.39 -0.77
N ASP A 195 9.07 -5.08 -0.80
CA ASP A 195 10.14 -4.15 -1.16
C ASP A 195 11.34 -4.31 -0.20
N ASP A 196 11.11 -4.45 1.09
CA ASP A 196 12.16 -4.73 2.09
C ASP A 196 12.82 -6.10 1.86
N GLN A 197 12.08 -7.13 1.44
CA GLN A 197 12.63 -8.45 1.17
C GLN A 197 13.46 -8.53 -0.10
N VAL A 198 13.21 -7.70 -1.10
CA VAL A 198 14.01 -7.67 -2.34
C VAL A 198 15.43 -7.15 -2.08
N HIS A 199 15.62 -6.32 -1.07
CA HIS A 199 16.95 -5.84 -0.68
C HIS A 199 17.81 -6.86 0.07
N ILE A 200 17.18 -7.83 0.74
CA ILE A 200 17.91 -8.87 1.52
C ILE A 200 18.76 -9.79 0.61
N PRO A 201 18.26 -10.35 -0.50
CA PRO A 201 19.09 -11.14 -1.41
C PRO A 201 20.26 -10.34 -1.99
N ALA A 202 20.06 -9.09 -2.39
CA ALA A 202 21.11 -8.23 -2.94
C ALA A 202 22.16 -7.84 -1.87
N LEU A 203 21.75 -7.71 -0.61
CA LEU A 203 22.67 -7.52 0.52
C LEU A 203 23.46 -8.79 0.83
N LEU A 204 22.83 -9.96 0.81
CA LEU A 204 23.48 -11.26 1.03
C LEU A 204 24.46 -11.58 -0.12
N GLU A 205 24.12 -11.24 -1.36
CA GLU A 205 25.01 -11.40 -2.51
C GLU A 205 26.25 -10.49 -2.42
N ARG A 206 26.08 -9.25 -1.92
CA ARG A 206 27.19 -8.34 -1.64
C ARG A 206 28.07 -8.80 -0.49
N LEU A 207 27.48 -9.37 0.56
CA LEU A 207 28.22 -9.91 1.71
C LEU A 207 28.87 -11.26 1.37
N GLY A 208 28.25 -12.08 0.50
CA GLY A 208 28.81 -13.36 0.06
C GLY A 208 29.95 -13.24 -0.96
N ASN A 209 30.03 -12.12 -1.69
CA ASN A 209 31.11 -11.86 -2.64
C ASN A 209 32.30 -11.08 -2.02
N GLY A 210 32.21 -10.74 -0.73
CA GLY A 210 33.29 -10.02 -0.03
C GLY A 210 34.38 -10.90 0.58
N ASP A 211 34.16 -12.22 0.71
CA ASP A 211 35.08 -13.13 1.44
C ASP A 211 35.71 -14.23 0.56
N ALA A 212 35.78 -14.03 -0.76
CA ALA A 212 36.34 -15.06 -1.65
C ALA A 212 37.81 -14.82 -2.05
N ASP A 213 38.56 -13.93 -1.38
CA ASP A 213 39.95 -13.64 -1.78
C ASP A 213 40.98 -13.83 -0.64
N GLU A 214 40.66 -14.62 0.37
CA GLU A 214 41.68 -15.06 1.34
C GLU A 214 41.51 -16.55 1.64
N ALA A 215 42.05 -17.40 0.78
CA ALA A 215 42.20 -18.83 1.06
C ALA A 215 43.16 -19.03 2.23
N PRO A 216 42.76 -19.70 3.31
CA PRO A 216 43.70 -20.04 4.37
C PRO A 216 44.68 -21.10 3.86
N ASP A 217 46.00 -20.81 4.02
CA ASP A 217 47.12 -21.70 3.81
C ASP A 217 46.93 -23.00 4.63
N GLU A 218 46.55 -24.08 3.96
CA GLU A 218 46.51 -25.42 4.53
C GLU A 218 47.94 -26.01 4.64
N SER A 219 48.70 -25.54 5.62
CA SER A 219 49.86 -26.29 6.09
C SER A 219 49.39 -27.34 7.10
N PRO A 220 49.73 -28.65 6.92
CA PRO A 220 49.27 -29.68 7.81
C PRO A 220 49.93 -29.59 9.20
N VAL A 221 49.15 -29.33 10.22
CA VAL A 221 49.55 -29.37 11.62
C VAL A 221 49.91 -30.80 11.98
N ARG A 222 51.22 -31.09 12.14
CA ARG A 222 51.73 -32.33 12.72
C ARG A 222 51.42 -32.37 14.21
N LEU A 223 50.58 -33.32 14.63
CA LEU A 223 50.35 -33.66 16.02
C LEU A 223 51.62 -34.29 16.63
N PRO A 224 52.06 -33.90 17.81
CA PRO A 224 53.19 -34.56 18.51
C PRO A 224 52.70 -35.90 19.10
N THR A 225 53.22 -36.99 18.55
CA THR A 225 53.18 -38.31 19.15
C THR A 225 54.26 -38.43 20.22
N ARG A 226 53.91 -38.27 21.48
CA ARG A 226 54.71 -38.89 22.57
C ARG A 226 53.88 -39.06 23.82
N ILE A 227 53.48 -40.27 24.08
CA ILE A 227 52.98 -40.75 25.37
C ILE A 227 54.24 -41.09 26.21
N PRO A 228 54.44 -40.58 27.43
CA PRO A 228 55.43 -41.13 28.35
C PRO A 228 54.78 -42.29 29.12
N ASP A 229 55.40 -43.48 28.98
CA ASP A 229 55.18 -44.57 29.89
C ASP A 229 55.63 -44.19 31.30
N GLY A 230 54.78 -44.36 32.27
CA GLY A 230 55.04 -44.26 33.69
C GLY A 230 54.53 -45.52 34.38
N GLY A 231 55.36 -46.55 34.50
CA GLY A 231 55.10 -47.71 35.30
C GLY A 231 55.36 -47.47 36.79
N PRO A 232 54.88 -48.37 37.62
CA PRO A 232 54.67 -48.17 39.07
C PRO A 232 55.92 -48.47 39.95
N GLN A 233 56.02 -47.71 41.05
CA GLN A 233 56.46 -48.21 42.36
C GLN A 233 55.75 -47.44 43.48
#